data_cd0b7f5c5aa474c7438149f0cb9f04fb
#
_entry.id   cd0b7f5c5aa474c7438149f0cb9f04fb
#
_cell.length_a   1.000
_cell.length_b   1.000
_cell.length_c   1.000
_cell.angle_alpha   90.00
_cell.angle_beta   90.00
_cell.angle_gamma   90.00
#
_symmetry.space_group_name_H-M   'P 1'
#
loop_
_entity.id
_entity.type
_entity.pdbx_description
1 polymer ?
#
loop_
_entity_poly.entity_id
_entity_poly.type
_entity_poly.pdbx_seq_one_letter_code
_entity_poly.pdbx_strand_id
1 'polypeptide(L)'
;MEAIHDMPLIIVRNDITKMSVDAIVNAAKESLLGGGGVDGCIHRAAGPELLQECRTLGGCRTGEAKITGAYRLPCRYIIHTVGPVWNGGSHGERKQLVSCYRTSLALAKEHNCETVAFPLISSGIFGYPKDQALRVAVDTIGAFLLHNDMTVYLVIFDRKAYQISGKLFADIAEYIDDHYVDVHTDSRRERMRRMSVFESHAEAICESAMPAPMMTPKAVGGLDDMLAHLDAGFSETLLKLIARSGKKDAEVYKKANVDRKLFSKIRNNPDY
;
A
#
# COMPACT_ATOMS: atom_id res chain seq x y z
N MET A 1 6.62 -21.13 25.03
CA MET A 1 6.39 -19.93 24.20
C MET A 1 7.34 -20.06 23.05
N GLU A 2 6.90 -20.70 21.98
CA GLU A 2 7.69 -20.78 20.75
C GLU A 2 7.64 -19.40 20.10
N ALA A 3 8.80 -18.87 19.82
CA ALA A 3 8.97 -17.62 19.09
C ALA A 3 8.25 -17.76 17.75
N ILE A 4 7.30 -16.86 17.49
CA ILE A 4 6.77 -16.64 16.16
C ILE A 4 7.99 -16.30 15.32
N HIS A 5 8.40 -17.23 14.47
CA HIS A 5 9.56 -17.05 13.59
C HIS A 5 9.28 -15.81 12.75
N ASP A 6 10.11 -14.80 12.90
CA ASP A 6 10.09 -13.59 12.10
C ASP A 6 10.07 -14.00 10.62
N MET A 7 8.96 -13.73 9.95
CA MET A 7 8.92 -13.91 8.50
C MET A 7 9.89 -12.89 7.90
N PRO A 8 10.90 -13.33 7.13
CA PRO A 8 11.94 -12.43 6.64
C PRO A 8 11.47 -11.43 5.58
N LEU A 9 10.22 -11.56 5.13
CA LEU A 9 9.54 -10.59 4.25
C LEU A 9 8.26 -10.07 4.91
N ILE A 10 8.22 -8.77 5.17
CA ILE A 10 7.13 -8.09 5.85
C ILE A 10 6.57 -7.00 4.92
N ILE A 11 5.27 -7.05 4.64
CA ILE A 11 4.60 -5.97 3.89
C ILE A 11 3.98 -4.99 4.90
N VAL A 12 4.38 -3.73 4.79
CA VAL A 12 3.93 -2.68 5.71
C VAL A 12 3.33 -1.50 4.94
N ARG A 13 2.34 -0.84 5.54
CA ARG A 13 1.86 0.46 5.08
C ARG A 13 2.52 1.53 5.92
N ASN A 14 3.53 2.21 5.35
CA ASN A 14 4.32 3.22 6.07
C ASN A 14 4.95 4.22 5.10
N ASP A 15 5.60 5.27 5.66
CA ASP A 15 6.50 6.17 4.95
C ASP A 15 7.93 5.63 5.02
N ILE A 16 8.49 5.26 3.88
CA ILE A 16 9.83 4.67 3.80
C ILE A 16 10.93 5.59 4.35
N THR A 17 10.70 6.91 4.34
CA THR A 17 11.66 7.90 4.88
C THR A 17 11.73 7.90 6.40
N LYS A 18 10.82 7.20 7.07
CA LYS A 18 10.76 7.06 8.53
C LYS A 18 11.19 5.68 9.02
N MET A 19 11.51 4.78 8.10
CA MET A 19 11.92 3.42 8.44
C MET A 19 13.31 3.40 9.05
N SER A 20 13.42 2.87 10.26
CA SER A 20 14.71 2.63 10.94
C SER A 20 15.23 1.25 10.53
N VAL A 21 15.96 1.21 9.43
CA VAL A 21 16.54 0.01 8.80
C VAL A 21 17.97 0.29 8.36
N ASP A 22 18.73 -0.72 7.95
CA ASP A 22 20.09 -0.47 7.46
C ASP A 22 20.10 0.24 6.10
N ALA A 23 19.23 -0.16 5.19
CA ALA A 23 19.10 0.49 3.89
C ALA A 23 17.64 0.68 3.46
N ILE A 24 17.36 1.81 2.84
CA ILE A 24 16.12 1.99 2.08
C ILE A 24 16.42 1.99 0.59
N VAL A 25 15.47 1.48 -0.21
CA VAL A 25 15.58 1.51 -1.67
C VAL A 25 14.78 2.67 -2.23
N ASN A 26 15.43 3.41 -3.13
CA ASN A 26 14.82 4.52 -3.86
C ASN A 26 14.47 4.08 -5.27
N ALA A 27 13.21 4.22 -5.66
CA ALA A 27 12.75 4.07 -7.05
C ALA A 27 13.07 5.35 -7.82
N ALA A 28 14.29 5.44 -8.32
CA ALA A 28 14.87 6.61 -8.93
C ALA A 28 14.60 6.70 -10.45
N LYS A 29 14.96 7.86 -11.03
CA LYS A 29 15.14 8.03 -12.47
C LYS A 29 16.57 7.74 -12.87
N GLU A 30 16.83 7.51 -14.16
CA GLU A 30 18.17 7.21 -14.69
C GLU A 30 19.22 8.27 -14.36
N SER A 31 18.81 9.53 -14.23
CA SER A 31 19.73 10.61 -13.84
C SER A 31 20.16 10.56 -12.36
N LEU A 32 19.41 9.90 -11.48
CA LEU A 32 19.55 9.89 -10.02
C LEU A 32 19.45 11.28 -9.35
N LEU A 33 18.99 12.30 -10.05
CA LEU A 33 18.98 13.69 -9.57
C LEU A 33 17.66 14.10 -8.91
N GLY A 34 16.94 13.13 -8.39
CA GLY A 34 15.64 13.34 -7.77
C GLY A 34 14.50 13.50 -8.78
N GLY A 35 13.29 13.52 -8.28
CA GLY A 35 12.07 13.60 -9.09
C GLY A 35 10.82 13.75 -8.27
N GLY A 36 9.72 13.14 -8.74
CA GLY A 36 8.44 13.06 -8.04
C GLY A 36 8.27 11.75 -7.26
N GLY A 37 7.16 11.63 -6.55
CA GLY A 37 6.83 10.42 -5.79
C GLY A 37 7.83 10.13 -4.67
N VAL A 38 8.11 8.85 -4.45
CA VAL A 38 9.04 8.39 -3.39
C VAL A 38 10.45 8.96 -3.56
N ASP A 39 10.95 9.07 -4.80
CA ASP A 39 12.26 9.64 -5.10
C ASP A 39 12.39 11.09 -4.58
N GLY A 40 11.39 11.93 -4.84
CA GLY A 40 11.36 13.30 -4.32
C GLY A 40 11.21 13.37 -2.79
N CYS A 41 10.48 12.45 -2.16
CA CYS A 41 10.37 12.37 -0.71
C CYS A 41 11.70 12.02 -0.07
N ILE A 42 12.40 11.02 -0.60
CA ILE A 42 13.71 10.58 -0.11
C ILE A 42 14.74 11.71 -0.24
N HIS A 43 14.83 12.37 -1.42
CA HIS A 43 15.76 13.47 -1.62
C HIS A 43 15.51 14.66 -0.68
N ARG A 44 14.23 15.01 -0.42
CA ARG A 44 13.89 16.07 0.54
C ARG A 44 14.26 15.71 1.98
N ALA A 45 13.99 14.46 2.37
CA ALA A 45 14.25 14.00 3.73
C ALA A 45 15.75 13.80 4.01
N ALA A 46 16.51 13.31 3.04
CA ALA A 46 17.95 13.11 3.15
C ALA A 46 18.75 14.42 3.17
N GLY A 47 18.24 15.47 2.51
CA GLY A 47 18.93 16.75 2.41
C GLY A 47 19.73 16.93 1.12
N PRO A 48 20.33 18.13 0.91
CA PRO A 48 21.02 18.48 -0.31
C PRO A 48 22.30 17.69 -0.59
N GLU A 49 22.88 17.13 0.46
CA GLU A 49 24.13 16.34 0.38
C GLU A 49 23.91 15.07 -0.47
N LEU A 50 22.72 14.44 -0.38
CA LEU A 50 22.38 13.30 -1.23
C LEU A 50 22.45 13.64 -2.70
N LEU A 51 21.93 14.80 -3.10
CA LEU A 51 21.97 15.24 -4.50
C LEU A 51 23.41 15.45 -5.00
N GLN A 52 24.29 15.94 -4.12
CA GLN A 52 25.70 16.12 -4.46
C GLN A 52 26.38 14.77 -4.72
N GLU A 53 26.16 13.76 -3.85
CA GLU A 53 26.71 12.42 -4.05
C GLU A 53 26.12 11.76 -5.31
N CYS A 54 24.80 11.84 -5.53
CA CYS A 54 24.15 11.27 -6.71
C CYS A 54 24.72 11.82 -8.04
N ARG A 55 25.15 13.09 -8.09
CA ARG A 55 25.80 13.67 -9.26
C ARG A 55 27.10 12.97 -9.61
N THR A 56 27.86 12.51 -8.62
CA THR A 56 29.14 11.80 -8.84
C THR A 56 28.94 10.40 -9.40
N LEU A 57 27.76 9.82 -9.22
CA LEU A 57 27.44 8.47 -9.70
C LEU A 57 27.26 8.38 -11.23
N GLY A 58 27.03 9.52 -11.92
CA GLY A 58 26.88 9.56 -13.37
C GLY A 58 25.64 8.83 -13.92
N GLY A 59 24.56 8.74 -13.11
CA GLY A 59 23.32 8.07 -13.49
C GLY A 59 23.32 6.56 -13.22
N CYS A 60 22.20 5.90 -13.56
CA CYS A 60 22.00 4.45 -13.39
C CYS A 60 21.05 3.94 -14.48
N ARG A 61 21.33 2.79 -15.07
CA ARG A 61 20.49 2.20 -16.12
C ARG A 61 19.28 1.49 -15.53
N THR A 62 18.22 1.40 -16.33
CA THR A 62 17.04 0.61 -15.96
C THR A 62 17.42 -0.85 -15.61
N GLY A 63 17.00 -1.35 -14.46
CA GLY A 63 17.32 -2.68 -13.94
C GLY A 63 18.61 -2.76 -13.11
N GLU A 64 19.41 -1.70 -13.06
CA GLU A 64 20.61 -1.60 -12.22
C GLU A 64 20.31 -0.88 -10.90
N ALA A 65 21.28 -0.91 -9.98
CA ALA A 65 21.24 -0.17 -8.73
C ALA A 65 22.60 0.42 -8.35
N LYS A 66 22.58 1.53 -7.61
CA LYS A 66 23.75 2.21 -7.03
C LYS A 66 23.46 2.58 -5.59
N ILE A 67 24.47 2.70 -4.75
CA ILE A 67 24.34 2.99 -3.33
C ILE A 67 24.97 4.31 -2.96
N THR A 68 24.36 5.03 -2.00
CA THR A 68 24.86 6.27 -1.38
C THR A 68 24.70 6.23 0.12
N GLY A 69 25.27 7.18 0.83
CA GLY A 69 24.94 7.46 2.23
C GLY A 69 23.50 7.97 2.37
N ALA A 70 22.92 7.80 3.57
CA ALA A 70 21.54 8.19 3.85
C ALA A 70 21.39 9.60 4.44
N TYR A 71 22.47 10.21 4.90
CA TYR A 71 22.54 11.57 5.45
C TYR A 71 21.58 11.78 6.63
N ARG A 72 20.46 12.53 6.43
CA ARG A 72 19.50 12.87 7.49
C ARG A 72 18.41 11.81 7.71
N LEU A 73 18.41 10.74 6.93
CA LEU A 73 17.45 9.66 7.06
C LEU A 73 17.85 8.72 8.22
N PRO A 74 16.88 8.04 8.86
CA PRO A 74 17.14 7.11 9.96
C PRO A 74 17.63 5.72 9.47
N CYS A 75 18.50 5.69 8.45
CA CYS A 75 19.11 4.50 7.90
C CYS A 75 20.58 4.77 7.56
N ARG A 76 21.35 3.75 7.21
CA ARG A 76 22.77 3.89 6.87
C ARG A 76 22.97 4.22 5.40
N TYR A 77 22.18 3.60 4.53
CA TYR A 77 22.35 3.67 3.09
C TYR A 77 21.04 3.93 2.35
N ILE A 78 21.15 4.52 1.16
CA ILE A 78 20.10 4.56 0.15
C ILE A 78 20.59 3.79 -1.07
N ILE A 79 19.82 2.80 -1.50
CA ILE A 79 20.07 2.05 -2.73
C ILE A 79 19.14 2.60 -3.80
N HIS A 80 19.69 3.27 -4.79
CA HIS A 80 18.97 3.85 -5.91
C HIS A 80 18.86 2.83 -7.02
N THR A 81 17.65 2.43 -7.40
CA THR A 81 17.39 1.54 -8.52
C THR A 81 16.42 2.19 -9.50
N VAL A 82 16.58 1.89 -10.79
CA VAL A 82 15.76 2.47 -11.86
C VAL A 82 14.83 1.38 -12.39
N GLY A 83 13.56 1.48 -12.05
CA GLY A 83 12.55 0.55 -12.55
C GLY A 83 12.12 0.86 -13.98
N PRO A 84 11.54 -0.12 -14.70
CA PRO A 84 11.01 0.08 -16.05
C PRO A 84 9.75 0.95 -16.05
N VAL A 85 9.58 1.73 -17.13
CA VAL A 85 8.29 2.31 -17.49
C VAL A 85 7.41 1.21 -18.11
N TRP A 86 6.14 1.14 -17.72
CA TRP A 86 5.21 0.15 -18.26
C TRP A 86 4.77 0.50 -19.68
N ASN A 87 5.04 -0.39 -20.62
CA ASN A 87 4.67 -0.26 -22.05
C ASN A 87 3.88 -1.49 -22.51
N GLY A 88 3.02 -2.06 -21.63
CA GLY A 88 2.16 -3.18 -21.98
C GLY A 88 2.70 -4.58 -21.65
N GLY A 89 3.91 -4.70 -21.10
CA GLY A 89 4.48 -5.96 -20.60
C GLY A 89 5.24 -6.80 -21.61
N SER A 90 5.35 -6.33 -22.86
CA SER A 90 6.02 -7.07 -23.97
C SER A 90 7.46 -6.62 -24.24
N HIS A 91 7.95 -5.57 -23.56
CA HIS A 91 9.27 -4.97 -23.80
C HIS A 91 10.32 -5.37 -22.75
N GLY A 92 10.10 -6.48 -22.04
CA GLY A 92 11.03 -7.00 -21.07
C GLY A 92 10.94 -6.36 -19.68
N GLU A 93 9.88 -5.60 -19.43
CA GLU A 93 9.67 -4.85 -18.19
C GLU A 93 9.70 -5.76 -16.95
N ARG A 94 9.14 -6.98 -17.05
CA ARG A 94 9.21 -7.95 -15.95
C ARG A 94 10.66 -8.34 -15.62
N LYS A 95 11.50 -8.57 -16.62
CA LYS A 95 12.92 -8.90 -16.42
C LYS A 95 13.68 -7.74 -15.79
N GLN A 96 13.43 -6.52 -16.24
CA GLN A 96 14.02 -5.30 -15.70
C GLN A 96 13.59 -5.07 -14.26
N LEU A 97 12.30 -5.28 -13.92
CA LEU A 97 11.81 -5.12 -12.56
C LEU A 97 12.40 -6.18 -11.61
N VAL A 98 12.52 -7.44 -12.04
CA VAL A 98 13.24 -8.50 -11.30
C VAL A 98 14.69 -8.10 -11.06
N SER A 99 15.35 -7.53 -12.08
CA SER A 99 16.73 -7.06 -11.97
C SER A 99 16.87 -5.97 -10.90
N CYS A 100 15.95 -5.01 -10.83
CA CYS A 100 15.96 -3.95 -9.79
C CYS A 100 16.00 -4.54 -8.36
N TYR A 101 15.13 -5.50 -8.08
CA TYR A 101 15.12 -6.15 -6.76
C TYR A 101 16.41 -6.94 -6.51
N ARG A 102 16.89 -7.72 -7.48
CA ARG A 102 18.11 -8.54 -7.34
C ARG A 102 19.36 -7.69 -7.14
N THR A 103 19.55 -6.66 -7.95
CA THR A 103 20.73 -5.77 -7.85
C THR A 103 20.71 -4.98 -6.55
N SER A 104 19.55 -4.54 -6.09
CA SER A 104 19.41 -3.84 -4.82
C SER A 104 19.70 -4.77 -3.63
N LEU A 105 19.18 -5.97 -3.64
CA LEU A 105 19.45 -6.98 -2.58
C LEU A 105 20.92 -7.41 -2.56
N ALA A 106 21.55 -7.53 -3.74
CA ALA A 106 22.98 -7.84 -3.83
C ALA A 106 23.85 -6.73 -3.21
N LEU A 107 23.56 -5.46 -3.51
CA LEU A 107 24.24 -4.32 -2.89
C LEU A 107 24.00 -4.25 -1.37
N ALA A 108 22.78 -4.50 -0.91
CA ALA A 108 22.48 -4.54 0.51
C ALA A 108 23.32 -5.62 1.22
N LYS A 109 23.42 -6.82 0.64
CA LYS A 109 24.24 -7.90 1.16
C LYS A 109 25.74 -7.55 1.17
N GLU A 110 26.25 -6.97 0.09
CA GLU A 110 27.64 -6.50 -0.03
C GLU A 110 28.01 -5.50 1.08
N HIS A 111 27.05 -4.64 1.47
CA HIS A 111 27.23 -3.66 2.53
C HIS A 111 26.81 -4.13 3.93
N ASN A 112 26.64 -5.46 4.11
CA ASN A 112 26.26 -6.09 5.38
C ASN A 112 25.01 -5.47 6.01
N CYS A 113 23.97 -5.26 5.19
CA CYS A 113 22.66 -4.85 5.68
C CYS A 113 21.88 -6.08 6.15
N GLU A 114 21.37 -6.03 7.38
CA GLU A 114 20.48 -7.04 7.94
C GLU A 114 19.01 -6.73 7.66
N THR A 115 18.71 -5.43 7.47
CA THR A 115 17.36 -4.93 7.25
C THR A 115 17.30 -3.99 6.05
N VAL A 116 16.34 -4.23 5.14
CA VAL A 116 16.18 -3.42 3.91
C VAL A 116 14.70 -3.10 3.68
N ALA A 117 14.40 -1.83 3.39
CA ALA A 117 13.05 -1.42 3.02
C ALA A 117 12.95 -1.06 1.53
N PHE A 118 12.01 -1.69 0.83
CA PHE A 118 11.72 -1.45 -0.58
C PHE A 118 10.39 -0.72 -0.75
N PRO A 119 10.29 0.26 -1.65
CA PRO A 119 9.01 0.70 -2.17
C PRO A 119 8.50 -0.31 -3.21
N LEU A 120 7.21 -0.23 -3.57
CA LEU A 120 6.70 -0.98 -4.72
C LEU A 120 7.19 -0.33 -6.03
N ILE A 121 8.33 -0.80 -6.54
CA ILE A 121 9.06 -0.21 -7.67
C ILE A 121 8.16 -0.16 -8.92
N SER A 122 8.24 0.93 -9.70
CA SER A 122 7.51 1.21 -10.93
C SER A 122 5.99 1.33 -10.81
N SER A 123 5.36 1.06 -9.67
CA SER A 123 3.90 1.05 -9.51
C SER A 123 3.24 2.43 -9.42
N GLY A 124 4.04 3.49 -9.34
CA GLY A 124 3.58 4.88 -9.30
C GLY A 124 3.53 5.51 -10.69
N ILE A 125 4.38 6.54 -10.91
CA ILE A 125 4.42 7.33 -12.17
C ILE A 125 4.78 6.46 -13.39
N PHE A 126 5.55 5.39 -13.21
CA PHE A 126 5.94 4.49 -14.29
C PHE A 126 4.83 3.51 -14.71
N GLY A 127 3.70 3.50 -14.02
CA GLY A 127 2.46 2.88 -14.46
C GLY A 127 2.42 1.34 -14.45
N TYR A 128 3.42 0.67 -13.87
CA TYR A 128 3.40 -0.79 -13.78
C TYR A 128 2.17 -1.27 -12.99
N PRO A 129 1.37 -2.25 -13.49
CA PRO A 129 0.20 -2.76 -12.79
C PRO A 129 0.57 -3.24 -11.38
N LYS A 130 -0.15 -2.73 -10.36
CA LYS A 130 0.23 -2.90 -8.95
C LYS A 130 0.24 -4.37 -8.49
N ASP A 131 -0.73 -5.15 -8.95
CA ASP A 131 -0.81 -6.59 -8.67
C ASP A 131 0.36 -7.37 -9.27
N GLN A 132 0.74 -7.05 -10.50
CA GLN A 132 1.88 -7.67 -11.17
C GLN A 132 3.20 -7.23 -10.54
N ALA A 133 3.36 -5.93 -10.24
CA ALA A 133 4.55 -5.41 -9.56
C ALA A 133 4.74 -6.07 -8.20
N LEU A 134 3.65 -6.28 -7.46
CA LEU A 134 3.66 -6.91 -6.15
C LEU A 134 4.07 -8.39 -6.24
N ARG A 135 3.54 -9.14 -7.22
CA ARG A 135 3.96 -10.54 -7.46
C ARG A 135 5.45 -10.61 -7.78
N VAL A 136 5.94 -9.75 -8.68
CA VAL A 136 7.38 -9.71 -9.02
C VAL A 136 8.23 -9.41 -7.79
N ALA A 137 7.82 -8.46 -6.96
CA ALA A 137 8.52 -8.10 -5.73
C ALA A 137 8.60 -9.30 -4.78
N VAL A 138 7.46 -9.89 -4.43
CA VAL A 138 7.38 -11.00 -3.47
C VAL A 138 8.12 -12.23 -3.97
N ASP A 139 7.93 -12.63 -5.24
CA ASP A 139 8.62 -13.78 -5.83
C ASP A 139 10.14 -13.57 -5.82
N THR A 140 10.62 -12.38 -6.17
CA THR A 140 12.06 -12.11 -6.29
C THR A 140 12.72 -11.98 -4.92
N ILE A 141 12.10 -11.27 -3.99
CA ILE A 141 12.59 -11.13 -2.62
C ILE A 141 12.55 -12.48 -1.91
N GLY A 142 11.44 -13.22 -2.01
CA GLY A 142 11.30 -14.54 -1.41
C GLY A 142 12.36 -15.52 -1.90
N ALA A 143 12.61 -15.56 -3.21
CA ALA A 143 13.68 -16.41 -3.77
C ALA A 143 15.10 -16.04 -3.25
N PHE A 144 15.36 -14.75 -2.99
CA PHE A 144 16.62 -14.31 -2.39
C PHE A 144 16.72 -14.75 -0.92
N LEU A 145 15.64 -14.59 -0.15
CA LEU A 145 15.60 -14.89 1.28
C LEU A 145 15.71 -16.39 1.59
N LEU A 146 15.42 -17.27 0.65
CA LEU A 146 15.65 -18.71 0.81
C LEU A 146 17.15 -19.06 1.02
N HIS A 147 18.05 -18.15 0.63
CA HIS A 147 19.50 -18.40 0.66
C HIS A 147 20.28 -17.29 1.40
N ASN A 148 19.59 -16.34 1.99
CA ASN A 148 20.21 -15.19 2.65
C ASN A 148 19.43 -14.80 3.90
N ASP A 149 20.15 -14.56 4.97
CA ASP A 149 19.59 -14.10 6.23
C ASP A 149 19.50 -12.56 6.21
N MET A 150 18.30 -12.04 5.98
CA MET A 150 18.01 -10.62 5.87
C MET A 150 16.51 -10.40 6.09
N THR A 151 16.14 -9.37 6.82
CA THR A 151 14.75 -8.94 6.94
C THR A 151 14.42 -7.87 5.88
N VAL A 152 13.42 -8.11 5.05
CA VAL A 152 13.02 -7.20 3.99
C VAL A 152 11.62 -6.66 4.25
N TYR A 153 11.49 -5.34 4.26
CA TYR A 153 10.23 -4.63 4.35
C TYR A 153 9.79 -4.18 2.96
N LEU A 154 8.60 -4.59 2.51
CA LEU A 154 7.97 -4.03 1.32
C LEU A 154 7.00 -2.93 1.76
N VAL A 155 7.40 -1.68 1.59
CA VAL A 155 6.69 -0.50 2.09
C VAL A 155 5.72 0.00 1.04
N ILE A 156 4.42 -0.06 1.34
CA ILE A 156 3.36 0.36 0.44
C ILE A 156 2.66 1.57 1.05
N PHE A 157 2.83 2.73 0.44
CA PHE A 157 2.17 3.96 0.89
C PHE A 157 0.71 4.04 0.43
N ASP A 158 0.43 3.60 -0.79
CA ASP A 158 -0.89 3.66 -1.42
C ASP A 158 -1.85 2.61 -0.83
N ARG A 159 -3.01 3.08 -0.32
CA ARG A 159 -4.03 2.23 0.31
C ARG A 159 -4.57 1.13 -0.61
N LYS A 160 -4.78 1.42 -1.90
CA LYS A 160 -5.29 0.42 -2.87
C LYS A 160 -4.26 -0.70 -3.11
N ALA A 161 -2.98 -0.33 -3.27
CA ALA A 161 -1.91 -1.30 -3.44
C ALA A 161 -1.75 -2.18 -2.19
N TYR A 162 -1.88 -1.59 -1.00
CA TYR A 162 -1.85 -2.31 0.26
C TYR A 162 -3.04 -3.29 0.41
N GLN A 163 -4.26 -2.87 0.06
CA GLN A 163 -5.42 -3.77 0.03
C GLN A 163 -5.28 -4.91 -0.96
N ILE A 164 -4.61 -4.69 -2.10
CA ILE A 164 -4.28 -5.75 -3.06
C ILE A 164 -3.30 -6.74 -2.43
N SER A 165 -2.30 -6.26 -1.66
CA SER A 165 -1.33 -7.13 -0.99
C SER A 165 -1.99 -8.08 0.00
N GLY A 166 -2.89 -7.58 0.86
CA GLY A 166 -3.63 -8.40 1.82
C GLY A 166 -4.54 -9.46 1.19
N LYS A 167 -5.01 -9.22 -0.06
CA LYS A 167 -5.78 -10.21 -0.83
C LYS A 167 -4.91 -11.28 -1.49
N LEU A 168 -3.69 -10.94 -1.86
CA LEU A 168 -2.75 -11.83 -2.55
C LEU A 168 -1.92 -12.67 -1.59
N PHE A 169 -1.68 -12.17 -0.39
CA PHE A 169 -0.78 -12.76 0.59
C PHE A 169 -1.44 -12.73 1.98
N ALA A 170 -2.26 -13.75 2.27
CA ALA A 170 -3.08 -13.82 3.49
C ALA A 170 -2.28 -13.95 4.80
N ASP A 171 -1.00 -14.34 4.72
CA ASP A 171 -0.16 -14.67 5.89
C ASP A 171 0.89 -13.58 6.21
N ILE A 172 0.72 -12.39 5.68
CA ILE A 172 1.68 -11.31 5.88
C ILE A 172 1.32 -10.52 7.14
N ALA A 173 2.29 -10.37 8.05
CA ALA A 173 2.15 -9.53 9.23
C ALA A 173 1.95 -8.05 8.83
N GLU A 174 0.88 -7.44 9.32
CA GLU A 174 0.55 -6.05 9.07
C GLU A 174 1.12 -5.18 10.20
N TYR A 175 1.94 -4.20 9.82
CA TYR A 175 2.24 -3.06 10.68
C TYR A 175 1.66 -1.82 10.03
N ILE A 176 0.62 -1.25 10.66
CA ILE A 176 -0.10 -0.09 10.12
C ILE A 176 0.03 1.07 11.09
N ASP A 177 0.64 2.15 10.64
CA ASP A 177 0.36 3.48 11.16
C ASP A 177 -0.59 4.20 10.18
N ASP A 178 -1.85 3.82 10.22
CA ASP A 178 -2.88 4.36 9.34
C ASP A 178 -3.04 5.88 9.50
N HIS A 179 -2.91 6.38 10.72
CA HIS A 179 -3.08 7.79 11.02
C HIS A 179 -1.97 8.64 10.39
N TYR A 180 -0.71 8.20 10.52
CA TYR A 180 0.43 8.90 9.92
C TYR A 180 0.33 8.94 8.39
N VAL A 181 0.03 7.79 7.76
CA VAL A 181 -0.05 7.68 6.31
C VAL A 181 -1.22 8.50 5.76
N ASP A 182 -2.38 8.48 6.41
CA ASP A 182 -3.56 9.23 5.96
C ASP A 182 -3.35 10.75 6.10
N VAL A 183 -2.70 11.22 7.15
CA VAL A 183 -2.35 12.65 7.33
C VAL A 183 -1.36 13.13 6.28
N HIS A 184 -0.39 12.29 5.86
CA HIS A 184 0.66 12.70 4.91
C HIS A 184 0.31 12.42 3.44
N THR A 185 -0.75 11.61 3.17
CA THR A 185 -1.25 11.37 1.80
C THR A 185 -1.99 12.59 1.25
N ASP A 186 -2.42 13.51 2.13
CA ASP A 186 -3.13 14.73 1.74
C ASP A 186 -2.16 15.78 1.16
N SER A 187 -1.44 15.41 0.10
CA SER A 187 -0.71 16.40 -0.67
C SER A 187 -1.71 17.37 -1.33
N ARG A 188 -1.36 18.64 -1.38
CA ARG A 188 -2.20 19.73 -1.96
C ARG A 188 -2.81 19.38 -3.33
N ARG A 189 -2.14 18.48 -4.10
CA ARG A 189 -2.61 17.97 -5.40
C ARG A 189 -3.72 16.91 -5.28
N GLU A 190 -3.68 16.06 -4.28
CA GLU A 190 -4.72 15.06 -4.04
C GLU A 190 -5.97 15.70 -3.44
N ARG A 191 -5.78 16.70 -2.56
CA ARG A 191 -6.86 17.53 -2.04
C ARG A 191 -7.57 18.29 -3.17
N MET A 192 -6.85 18.90 -4.11
CA MET A 192 -7.42 19.52 -5.31
C MET A 192 -8.15 18.52 -6.23
N ARG A 193 -7.60 17.32 -6.42
CA ARG A 193 -8.25 16.26 -7.21
C ARG A 193 -9.54 15.76 -6.56
N ARG A 194 -9.57 15.62 -5.23
CA ARG A 194 -10.80 15.27 -4.49
C ARG A 194 -11.83 16.37 -4.56
N MET A 195 -11.43 17.63 -4.44
CA MET A 195 -12.36 18.78 -4.60
C MET A 195 -12.93 18.84 -6.00
N SER A 196 -12.12 18.69 -7.07
CA SER A 196 -12.63 18.73 -8.45
C SER A 196 -13.57 17.56 -8.78
N VAL A 197 -13.36 16.38 -8.21
CA VAL A 197 -14.28 15.23 -8.33
C VAL A 197 -15.57 15.46 -7.53
N PHE A 198 -15.48 16.13 -6.38
CA PHE A 198 -16.65 16.45 -5.58
C PHE A 198 -17.50 17.57 -6.23
N GLU A 199 -16.85 18.58 -6.81
CA GLU A 199 -17.50 19.64 -7.58
C GLU A 199 -18.19 19.11 -8.85
N SER A 200 -17.51 18.22 -9.61
CA SER A 200 -18.12 17.60 -10.79
C SER A 200 -19.28 16.66 -10.46
N HIS A 201 -19.29 16.01 -9.27
CA HIS A 201 -20.45 15.26 -8.79
C HIS A 201 -21.58 16.15 -8.28
N ALA A 202 -21.26 17.27 -7.67
CA ALA A 202 -22.24 18.25 -7.21
C ALA A 202 -22.93 18.97 -8.39
N GLU A 203 -22.19 19.29 -9.45
CA GLU A 203 -22.73 19.85 -10.69
C GLU A 203 -23.62 18.83 -11.43
N ALA A 204 -23.21 17.56 -11.52
CA ALA A 204 -24.02 16.49 -12.13
C ALA A 204 -25.33 16.22 -11.36
N ILE A 205 -25.37 16.42 -10.05
CA ILE A 205 -26.56 16.29 -9.22
C ILE A 205 -27.47 17.53 -9.39
N CYS A 206 -26.91 18.73 -9.61
CA CYS A 206 -27.67 19.95 -9.80
C CYS A 206 -28.31 20.02 -11.19
N GLU A 207 -27.67 19.48 -12.23
CA GLU A 207 -28.21 19.45 -13.61
C GLU A 207 -29.33 18.43 -13.81
N SER A 208 -29.44 17.43 -12.93
CA SER A 208 -30.49 16.40 -12.98
C SER A 208 -31.81 16.80 -12.26
N ALA A 209 -31.88 17.96 -11.67
CA ALA A 209 -33.05 18.44 -10.93
C ALA A 209 -33.99 19.33 -11.80
N MET A 210 -34.61 18.74 -12.82
CA MET A 210 -35.82 19.30 -13.42
C MET A 210 -37.06 18.66 -12.76
N PRO A 211 -38.10 19.42 -12.42
CA PRO A 211 -39.20 18.91 -11.61
C PRO A 211 -40.13 18.01 -12.42
N ALA A 212 -40.25 16.75 -12.02
CA ALA A 212 -41.29 15.86 -12.49
C ALA A 212 -42.48 15.84 -11.49
N PRO A 213 -43.72 15.56 -11.94
CA PRO A 213 -44.92 15.80 -11.17
C PRO A 213 -45.06 14.83 -9.98
N MET A 214 -45.62 15.37 -8.90
CA MET A 214 -45.92 14.67 -7.65
C MET A 214 -46.80 13.42 -7.89
N MET A 215 -46.18 12.24 -7.63
CA MET A 215 -46.94 11.05 -7.26
C MET A 215 -46.52 10.63 -5.85
N THR A 216 -47.51 10.47 -4.99
CA THR A 216 -47.34 10.03 -3.60
C THR A 216 -46.72 8.66 -3.52
N PRO A 217 -45.63 8.41 -2.76
CA PRO A 217 -45.07 7.09 -2.60
C PRO A 217 -45.73 6.37 -1.44
N LYS A 218 -46.13 5.12 -1.69
CA LYS A 218 -46.37 4.12 -0.63
C LYS A 218 -45.05 3.81 0.08
N ALA A 219 -45.09 3.89 1.40
CA ALA A 219 -43.96 3.63 2.28
C ALA A 219 -43.41 2.20 2.09
N VAL A 220 -42.16 2.11 1.70
CA VAL A 220 -41.29 0.96 1.94
C VAL A 220 -40.11 1.51 2.70
N GLY A 221 -39.94 1.12 3.97
CA GLY A 221 -38.91 1.62 4.86
C GLY A 221 -37.50 1.41 4.24
N GLY A 222 -36.85 2.49 3.94
CA GLY A 222 -35.49 2.54 3.38
C GLY A 222 -34.41 2.44 4.46
N LEU A 223 -33.18 2.36 4.02
CA LEU A 223 -31.98 2.29 4.85
C LEU A 223 -31.89 3.45 5.88
N ASP A 224 -32.48 4.61 5.53
CA ASP A 224 -32.50 5.80 6.38
C ASP A 224 -33.41 5.65 7.61
N ASP A 225 -34.50 4.89 7.52
CA ASP A 225 -35.34 4.54 8.67
C ASP A 225 -34.62 3.58 9.66
N MET A 226 -33.65 2.81 9.16
CA MET A 226 -32.81 1.95 10.00
C MET A 226 -31.68 2.70 10.69
N LEU A 227 -31.17 3.77 10.07
CA LEU A 227 -30.13 4.63 10.66
C LEU A 227 -30.69 5.57 11.73
N ALA A 228 -31.95 5.91 11.70
CA ALA A 228 -32.62 6.75 12.71
C ALA A 228 -32.84 6.05 14.07
N HIS A 229 -32.62 4.73 14.15
CA HIS A 229 -32.80 3.92 15.37
C HIS A 229 -31.49 3.30 15.86
N LEU A 230 -30.39 4.05 15.76
CA LEU A 230 -29.02 3.64 16.14
C LEU A 230 -28.77 3.68 17.67
N ASP A 231 -29.72 3.22 18.51
CA ASP A 231 -29.48 2.94 19.93
C ASP A 231 -29.24 1.45 20.21
N ALA A 232 -29.33 0.59 19.21
CA ALA A 232 -28.98 -0.83 19.34
C ALA A 232 -27.51 -1.03 19.05
N GLY A 233 -26.77 -1.74 19.91
CA GLY A 233 -25.36 -2.06 19.71
C GLY A 233 -25.10 -2.74 18.36
N PHE A 234 -23.87 -2.60 17.84
CA PHE A 234 -23.45 -3.15 16.53
C PHE A 234 -23.86 -4.61 16.34
N SER A 235 -23.72 -5.43 17.39
CA SER A 235 -24.07 -6.85 17.38
C SER A 235 -25.55 -7.11 17.13
N GLU A 236 -26.43 -6.32 17.75
CA GLU A 236 -27.89 -6.46 17.58
C GLU A 236 -28.33 -6.06 16.15
N THR A 237 -27.77 -4.99 15.62
CA THR A 237 -28.04 -4.53 14.26
C THR A 237 -27.57 -5.57 13.23
N LEU A 238 -26.38 -6.14 13.41
CA LEU A 238 -25.84 -7.19 12.57
C LEU A 238 -26.73 -8.45 12.59
N LEU A 239 -27.19 -8.90 13.76
CA LEU A 239 -28.07 -10.05 13.89
C LEU A 239 -29.45 -9.83 13.23
N LYS A 240 -30.00 -8.62 13.30
CA LYS A 240 -31.24 -8.25 12.59
C LYS A 240 -31.06 -8.31 11.07
N LEU A 241 -29.91 -7.85 10.54
CA LEU A 241 -29.59 -7.93 9.11
C LEU A 241 -29.42 -9.39 8.65
N ILE A 242 -28.77 -10.23 9.43
CA ILE A 242 -28.61 -11.66 9.14
C ILE A 242 -29.95 -12.37 9.11
N ALA A 243 -30.81 -12.15 10.09
CA ALA A 243 -32.16 -12.73 10.13
C ALA A 243 -33.01 -12.33 8.92
N ARG A 244 -32.93 -11.06 8.49
CA ARG A 244 -33.60 -10.57 7.28
C ARG A 244 -33.08 -11.16 5.98
N SER A 245 -31.79 -11.53 5.93
CA SER A 245 -31.17 -12.09 4.72
C SER A 245 -31.61 -13.54 4.42
N GLY A 246 -32.25 -14.22 5.36
CA GLY A 246 -32.68 -15.63 5.25
C GLY A 246 -31.53 -16.64 5.09
N LYS A 247 -30.28 -16.20 5.29
CA LYS A 247 -29.08 -17.05 5.14
C LYS A 247 -28.73 -17.73 6.46
N LYS A 248 -28.17 -18.95 6.34
CA LYS A 248 -27.65 -19.66 7.54
C LYS A 248 -26.37 -18.98 8.03
N ASP A 249 -26.16 -18.97 9.33
CA ASP A 249 -24.98 -18.39 9.98
C ASP A 249 -23.66 -18.81 9.32
N ALA A 250 -23.56 -20.10 8.96
CA ALA A 250 -22.38 -20.64 8.30
C ALA A 250 -22.07 -20.00 6.92
N GLU A 251 -23.08 -19.54 6.22
CA GLU A 251 -22.92 -18.86 4.94
C GLU A 251 -22.53 -17.39 5.14
N VAL A 252 -23.01 -16.77 6.22
CA VAL A 252 -22.75 -15.38 6.53
C VAL A 252 -21.31 -15.19 6.98
N TYR A 253 -20.83 -15.94 7.99
CA TYR A 253 -19.46 -15.76 8.47
C TYR A 253 -18.41 -16.17 7.44
N LYS A 254 -18.70 -17.19 6.58
CA LYS A 254 -17.81 -17.56 5.47
C LYS A 254 -17.72 -16.49 4.41
N LYS A 255 -18.84 -15.87 4.00
CA LYS A 255 -18.85 -14.78 3.00
C LYS A 255 -18.26 -13.48 3.54
N ALA A 256 -18.44 -13.20 4.83
CA ALA A 256 -17.87 -12.03 5.49
C ALA A 256 -16.40 -12.20 5.87
N ASN A 257 -15.82 -13.39 5.64
CA ASN A 257 -14.46 -13.76 6.07
C ASN A 257 -14.22 -13.51 7.57
N VAL A 258 -15.25 -13.77 8.39
CA VAL A 258 -15.20 -13.61 9.85
C VAL A 258 -14.92 -14.98 10.48
N ASP A 259 -13.99 -15.01 11.43
CA ASP A 259 -13.69 -16.23 12.19
C ASP A 259 -14.94 -16.73 12.93
N ARG A 260 -15.15 -18.06 12.93
CA ARG A 260 -16.30 -18.71 13.58
C ARG A 260 -16.40 -18.37 15.07
N LYS A 261 -15.26 -18.24 15.76
CA LYS A 261 -15.23 -17.94 17.20
C LYS A 261 -15.63 -16.48 17.44
N LEU A 262 -15.17 -15.57 16.59
CA LEU A 262 -15.54 -14.15 16.65
C LEU A 262 -17.04 -13.97 16.35
N PHE A 263 -17.56 -14.63 15.32
CA PHE A 263 -18.99 -14.61 15.01
C PHE A 263 -19.87 -15.15 16.16
N SER A 264 -19.42 -16.23 16.81
CA SER A 264 -20.10 -16.78 17.99
C SER A 264 -20.07 -15.81 19.18
N LYS A 265 -18.98 -15.05 19.39
CA LYS A 265 -18.90 -14.02 20.43
C LYS A 265 -19.87 -12.88 20.18
N ILE A 266 -19.91 -12.36 18.94
CA ILE A 266 -20.86 -11.29 18.53
C ILE A 266 -22.30 -11.76 18.75
N ARG A 267 -22.61 -13.02 18.42
CA ARG A 267 -23.96 -13.57 18.58
C ARG A 267 -24.39 -13.75 20.04
N ASN A 268 -23.46 -14.12 20.89
CA ASN A 268 -23.75 -14.44 22.29
C ASN A 268 -23.55 -13.28 23.26
N ASN A 269 -23.01 -12.14 22.76
CA ASN A 269 -22.80 -10.94 23.54
C ASN A 269 -23.27 -9.70 22.75
N PRO A 270 -24.53 -9.25 22.98
CA PRO A 270 -25.13 -8.13 22.27
C PRO A 270 -24.36 -6.80 22.42
N ASP A 271 -23.57 -6.67 23.49
CA ASP A 271 -22.81 -5.45 23.83
C ASP A 271 -21.36 -5.48 23.33
N TYR A 272 -21.02 -6.41 22.44
CA TYR A 272 -19.66 -6.57 21.91
C TYR A 272 -19.34 -5.56 20.80
#